data_28fbd8c6645fd4d3c1e14e0d9f67cd8e
#
_entry.id   28fbd8c6645fd4d3c1e14e0d9f67cd8e
#
_cell.length_a   1.000
_cell.length_b   1.000
_cell.length_c   1.000
_cell.angle_alpha   90.00
_cell.angle_beta   90.00
_cell.angle_gamma   90.00
#
_symmetry.space_group_name_H-M   'P 1'
#
loop_
_entity.id
_entity.type
_entity.pdbx_description
1 polymer ?
#
loop_
_entity_poly.entity_id
_entity_poly.type
_entity_poly.pdbx_seq_one_letter_code
_entity_poly.pdbx_strand_id
1 'polypeptide(L)'
;MNPDEHLNVPLKKGRGRRRWILLFVLIAFVALALYQGWGSTQKKSGKGRAFRAEVPVQIHPVVRKDLTYSLKTTGDIAALMQVDLFPKVSGYLERINVNLGDSVRQGQVIAQIDQIDFLQRVKEAEAKVAHAKAQLSEMEAGSRPEELRQAEEAVKQAQSRFENARLQRERIEALYKRQVISKKEADVAEMESTVTEAQLAASQQNLKLVREGVRQEVRMASQAKLKEMEAILAQEQIRLQNTQIISPFHGEIARKYVDNGALVSPSTPIVTIVHTARVKIVANVLEKDIPLLKPGMKAKIQAETYPERIFEGKVAQINSALELSTRTLQVEFYIPNSQRLLKPGMFAKLEVLLSEKPQTLIIPREAVIQTGGEPSVFVVEGNQALRRPIATGYEQDQMVEVLRGLKEGDKVVVKGQHSIKDRSTVKVIEGGG
;
A
#
# COMPACT_ATOMS: atom_id res chain seq x y z
N MET A 1 41.50 -29.30 -25.53
CA MET A 1 42.14 -29.79 -26.75
C MET A 1 42.75 -28.58 -27.41
N ASN A 2 44.01 -28.40 -27.22
CA ASN A 2 45.01 -27.60 -27.94
C ASN A 2 45.10 -28.05 -29.38
N PRO A 3 45.90 -27.46 -30.28
CA PRO A 3 46.88 -26.36 -30.13
C PRO A 3 47.06 -25.47 -31.38
N ASP A 4 47.86 -24.37 -31.17
CA ASP A 4 49.08 -23.94 -31.88
C ASP A 4 49.07 -23.74 -33.39
N GLU A 5 49.64 -22.61 -33.82
CA GLU A 5 50.86 -22.45 -34.63
C GLU A 5 50.98 -21.01 -35.09
N HIS A 6 51.97 -20.27 -34.60
CA HIS A 6 53.37 -20.10 -35.02
C HIS A 6 53.65 -19.47 -36.39
N LEU A 7 54.52 -18.40 -36.27
CA LEU A 7 55.62 -18.04 -37.17
C LEU A 7 55.27 -17.23 -38.44
N ASN A 8 55.90 -16.11 -38.78
CA ASN A 8 57.35 -15.89 -38.87
C ASN A 8 57.62 -14.44 -39.32
N VAL A 9 58.69 -13.88 -38.80
CA VAL A 9 59.38 -12.69 -39.30
C VAL A 9 60.22 -13.04 -40.54
N PRO A 10 60.50 -12.14 -41.50
CA PRO A 10 61.88 -11.70 -41.59
C PRO A 10 62.12 -10.22 -41.91
N LEU A 11 63.23 -9.75 -41.33
CA LEU A 11 64.00 -8.54 -41.65
C LEU A 11 64.52 -8.50 -43.09
N LYS A 12 64.53 -7.35 -43.71
CA LYS A 12 65.57 -7.00 -44.69
C LYS A 12 65.96 -5.51 -44.77
N LYS A 13 67.21 -5.33 -44.69
CA LYS A 13 68.13 -4.19 -44.71
C LYS A 13 67.98 -3.26 -45.90
N GLY A 14 68.18 -1.96 -45.61
CA GLY A 14 69.21 -1.21 -46.34
C GLY A 14 68.72 -0.15 -47.29
N ARG A 15 68.97 1.12 -46.92
CA ARG A 15 69.63 2.16 -47.77
C ARG A 15 69.38 3.55 -47.20
N GLY A 16 70.15 3.88 -46.20
CA GLY A 16 70.36 5.26 -45.80
C GLY A 16 71.54 5.80 -46.58
N ARG A 17 71.35 6.71 -47.41
CA ARG A 17 72.38 7.67 -47.88
C ARG A 17 71.77 8.85 -48.64
N ARG A 18 70.52 8.76 -49.10
CA ARG A 18 69.83 9.85 -49.80
C ARG A 18 69.03 10.81 -48.91
N ARG A 19 68.77 10.42 -47.65
CA ARG A 19 68.00 11.25 -46.71
C ARG A 19 68.81 12.36 -46.02
N TRP A 20 70.14 12.23 -45.97
CA TRP A 20 70.99 13.22 -45.34
C TRP A 20 71.27 14.45 -46.25
N ILE A 21 71.23 14.24 -47.55
CA ILE A 21 71.46 15.36 -48.54
C ILE A 21 70.25 16.30 -48.57
N LEU A 22 69.00 15.72 -48.44
CA LEU A 22 67.81 16.54 -48.41
C LEU A 22 67.61 17.33 -47.09
N LEU A 23 68.18 16.84 -45.99
CA LEU A 23 68.17 17.55 -44.72
C LEU A 23 69.15 18.76 -44.69
N PHE A 24 70.23 18.62 -45.33
CA PHE A 24 71.24 19.75 -45.49
C PHE A 24 70.74 20.89 -46.40
N VAL A 25 70.01 20.56 -47.45
CA VAL A 25 69.43 21.56 -48.36
C VAL A 25 68.23 22.27 -47.66
N LEU A 26 67.46 21.58 -46.81
CA LEU A 26 66.40 22.21 -46.07
C LEU A 26 66.88 23.15 -44.97
N ILE A 27 68.00 22.81 -44.30
CA ILE A 27 68.58 23.66 -43.25
C ILE A 27 69.22 24.91 -43.88
N ALA A 28 69.83 24.77 -45.05
CA ALA A 28 70.39 25.90 -45.79
C ALA A 28 69.32 26.88 -46.29
N PHE A 29 68.17 26.38 -46.70
CA PHE A 29 67.05 27.21 -47.13
C PHE A 29 66.36 27.95 -45.95
N VAL A 30 66.26 27.31 -44.78
CA VAL A 30 65.75 27.95 -43.55
C VAL A 30 66.73 29.01 -43.03
N ALA A 31 68.05 28.77 -43.11
CA ALA A 31 69.07 29.77 -42.73
C ALA A 31 69.07 30.98 -43.65
N LEU A 32 68.85 30.79 -44.95
CA LEU A 32 68.73 31.88 -45.92
C LEU A 32 67.45 32.70 -45.73
N ALA A 33 66.34 32.08 -45.37
CA ALA A 33 65.10 32.76 -45.09
C ALA A 33 65.14 33.58 -43.77
N LEU A 34 65.92 33.13 -42.80
CA LEU A 34 66.13 33.85 -41.54
C LEU A 34 67.12 35.03 -41.70
N TYR A 35 68.09 34.96 -42.65
CA TYR A 35 69.00 36.02 -42.91
C TYR A 35 68.43 37.20 -43.75
N GLN A 36 67.40 36.96 -44.56
CA GLN A 36 66.65 37.98 -45.30
C GLN A 36 65.58 38.68 -44.50
N GLY A 37 65.19 38.13 -43.34
CA GLY A 37 64.10 38.66 -42.45
C GLY A 37 64.62 39.72 -41.45
N TRP A 38 65.94 39.97 -41.32
CA TRP A 38 66.49 40.87 -40.29
C TRP A 38 67.02 42.22 -40.86
N GLY A 39 66.18 42.87 -41.58
CA GLY A 39 66.43 44.19 -42.13
C GLY A 39 65.25 45.12 -41.95
N SER A 40 65.36 45.97 -40.93
CA SER A 40 64.71 47.27 -40.80
C SER A 40 63.23 47.41 -41.02
N THR A 41 62.54 47.67 -39.89
CA THR A 41 61.66 48.86 -39.89
C THR A 41 61.52 49.41 -38.47
N GLN A 42 62.24 50.47 -38.15
CA GLN A 42 61.77 51.41 -37.12
C GLN A 42 60.45 52.00 -37.60
N LYS A 43 59.38 51.77 -36.87
CA LYS A 43 58.15 52.48 -37.05
C LYS A 43 57.84 53.30 -35.79
N LYS A 44 57.81 54.57 -36.04
CA LYS A 44 57.43 55.66 -35.12
C LYS A 44 56.27 55.31 -34.22
N SER A 45 56.48 55.50 -32.91
CA SER A 45 55.44 55.60 -31.92
C SER A 45 54.50 56.76 -32.28
N GLY A 46 53.38 56.39 -32.92
CA GLY A 46 52.24 57.26 -33.04
C GLY A 46 51.30 56.86 -31.91
N LYS A 47 51.05 57.75 -30.94
CA LYS A 47 49.93 57.66 -30.00
C LYS A 47 48.59 57.62 -30.77
N GLY A 48 48.21 56.44 -31.28
CA GLY A 48 46.87 56.20 -31.78
C GLY A 48 45.91 56.02 -30.59
N ARG A 49 44.99 56.92 -30.37
CA ARG A 49 43.77 56.71 -29.62
C ARG A 49 43.16 55.39 -30.16
N ALA A 50 43.25 54.32 -29.37
CA ALA A 50 42.46 53.13 -29.63
C ALA A 50 40.98 53.56 -29.67
N PHE A 51 40.39 53.60 -30.84
CA PHE A 51 38.96 53.55 -31.01
C PHE A 51 38.52 52.21 -30.36
N ARG A 52 38.08 52.28 -29.11
CA ARG A 52 37.37 51.15 -28.49
C ARG A 52 36.11 50.96 -29.33
N ALA A 53 36.14 49.98 -30.21
CA ALA A 53 34.94 49.61 -30.97
C ALA A 53 33.81 49.35 -29.98
N GLU A 54 32.79 50.16 -30.09
CA GLU A 54 31.56 49.94 -29.28
C GLU A 54 30.95 48.62 -29.69
N VAL A 55 30.83 47.70 -28.75
CA VAL A 55 30.23 46.38 -29.00
C VAL A 55 28.72 46.54 -28.90
N PRO A 56 27.93 46.18 -29.92
CA PRO A 56 26.50 46.23 -29.88
C PRO A 56 25.95 45.20 -28.88
N VAL A 57 25.09 45.62 -27.94
CA VAL A 57 24.46 44.77 -26.93
C VAL A 57 22.97 45.06 -26.81
N GLN A 58 22.20 44.01 -26.56
CA GLN A 58 20.81 44.14 -26.16
C GLN A 58 20.72 44.08 -24.64
N ILE A 59 19.86 44.91 -24.07
CA ILE A 59 19.65 44.99 -22.62
C ILE A 59 18.24 44.66 -22.26
N HIS A 60 18.05 44.18 -21.01
CA HIS A 60 16.76 43.99 -20.40
C HIS A 60 16.78 44.67 -19.02
N PRO A 61 15.73 45.42 -18.65
CA PRO A 61 15.66 46.02 -17.32
C PRO A 61 15.40 44.93 -16.29
N VAL A 62 16.01 45.03 -15.13
CA VAL A 62 15.69 44.24 -13.96
C VAL A 62 14.39 44.74 -13.39
N VAL A 63 13.37 43.86 -13.36
CA VAL A 63 12.02 44.20 -12.89
C VAL A 63 11.64 43.32 -11.69
N ARG A 64 10.73 43.87 -10.87
CA ARG A 64 10.08 43.05 -9.86
C ARG A 64 8.82 42.44 -10.45
N LYS A 65 8.69 41.15 -10.27
CA LYS A 65 7.50 40.39 -10.68
C LYS A 65 7.26 39.27 -9.69
N ASP A 66 6.02 38.89 -9.58
CA ASP A 66 5.65 37.70 -8.82
C ASP A 66 6.17 36.46 -9.57
N LEU A 67 7.01 35.67 -8.92
CA LEU A 67 7.54 34.44 -9.46
C LEU A 67 6.86 33.26 -8.81
N THR A 68 6.14 32.48 -9.62
CA THR A 68 5.53 31.23 -9.20
C THR A 68 6.43 30.08 -9.62
N TYR A 69 7.03 29.44 -8.65
CA TYR A 69 7.83 28.25 -8.91
C TYR A 69 6.95 27.01 -8.85
N SER A 70 6.83 26.32 -9.98
CA SER A 70 6.01 25.11 -10.10
C SER A 70 6.81 23.95 -10.67
N LEU A 71 6.52 22.75 -10.17
CA LEU A 71 7.03 21.50 -10.71
C LEU A 71 6.01 20.97 -11.72
N LYS A 72 6.43 20.85 -12.98
CA LYS A 72 5.62 20.24 -14.05
C LYS A 72 6.00 18.76 -14.15
N THR A 73 5.01 17.88 -14.04
CA THR A 73 5.18 16.43 -14.19
C THR A 73 3.95 15.85 -14.86
N THR A 74 3.98 14.57 -15.14
CA THR A 74 2.86 13.84 -15.76
C THR A 74 2.59 12.59 -14.95
N GLY A 75 1.36 12.06 -15.05
CA GLY A 75 1.00 10.84 -14.34
C GLY A 75 -0.28 10.22 -14.86
N ASP A 76 -0.50 9.00 -14.41
CA ASP A 76 -1.68 8.21 -14.75
C ASP A 76 -2.76 8.37 -13.69
N ILE A 77 -3.98 8.60 -14.15
CA ILE A 77 -5.16 8.65 -13.29
C ILE A 77 -5.53 7.21 -12.92
N ALA A 78 -5.56 6.92 -11.64
CA ALA A 78 -5.95 5.64 -11.08
C ALA A 78 -7.18 5.79 -10.16
N ALA A 79 -7.92 4.72 -9.99
CA ALA A 79 -8.96 4.68 -8.97
C ALA A 79 -8.32 4.82 -7.57
N LEU A 80 -9.00 5.51 -6.65
CA LEU A 80 -8.55 5.56 -5.26
C LEU A 80 -8.54 4.17 -4.63
N MET A 81 -9.58 3.38 -4.90
CA MET A 81 -9.68 1.97 -4.54
C MET A 81 -10.22 1.19 -5.75
N GLN A 82 -9.63 0.04 -5.99
CA GLN A 82 -10.05 -0.93 -6.97
C GLN A 82 -9.97 -2.31 -6.35
N VAL A 83 -11.03 -3.10 -6.49
CA VAL A 83 -11.08 -4.46 -5.96
C VAL A 83 -11.73 -5.38 -6.97
N ASP A 84 -11.10 -6.49 -7.24
CA ASP A 84 -11.69 -7.61 -7.95
C ASP A 84 -12.42 -8.48 -6.94
N LEU A 85 -13.71 -8.70 -7.15
CA LEU A 85 -14.54 -9.52 -6.28
C LEU A 85 -14.44 -10.98 -6.68
N PHE A 86 -14.03 -11.81 -5.72
CA PHE A 86 -13.98 -13.26 -5.84
C PHE A 86 -15.05 -13.90 -4.95
N PRO A 87 -15.68 -14.99 -5.39
CA PRO A 87 -16.56 -15.75 -4.54
C PRO A 87 -15.75 -16.46 -3.44
N LYS A 88 -16.34 -16.65 -2.28
CA LYS A 88 -15.71 -17.40 -1.18
C LYS A 88 -16.01 -18.90 -1.22
N VAL A 89 -16.97 -19.30 -2.04
CA VAL A 89 -17.40 -20.70 -2.25
C VAL A 89 -17.54 -20.98 -3.74
N SER A 90 -17.35 -22.23 -4.12
CA SER A 90 -17.54 -22.66 -5.51
C SER A 90 -18.97 -23.05 -5.78
N GLY A 91 -19.45 -22.80 -7.00
CA GLY A 91 -20.80 -23.20 -7.44
C GLY A 91 -21.18 -22.53 -8.75
N TYR A 92 -22.35 -22.85 -9.26
CA TYR A 92 -22.91 -22.19 -10.43
C TYR A 92 -23.47 -20.83 -10.07
N LEU A 93 -23.23 -19.84 -10.90
CA LEU A 93 -23.73 -18.50 -10.71
C LEU A 93 -25.21 -18.42 -11.14
N GLU A 94 -26.12 -18.31 -10.18
CA GLU A 94 -27.54 -18.22 -10.45
C GLU A 94 -27.89 -16.91 -11.17
N ARG A 95 -27.37 -15.78 -10.66
CA ARG A 95 -27.62 -14.45 -11.24
C ARG A 95 -26.54 -13.44 -10.87
N ILE A 96 -26.32 -12.49 -11.77
CA ILE A 96 -25.56 -11.26 -11.57
C ILE A 96 -26.54 -10.09 -11.66
N ASN A 97 -26.59 -9.27 -10.62
CA ASN A 97 -27.57 -8.17 -10.49
C ASN A 97 -27.04 -6.82 -10.99
N VAL A 98 -25.88 -6.82 -11.69
CA VAL A 98 -25.20 -5.60 -12.12
C VAL A 98 -24.64 -5.74 -13.53
N ASN A 99 -24.54 -4.60 -14.22
CA ASN A 99 -23.92 -4.45 -15.54
C ASN A 99 -22.69 -3.54 -15.46
N LEU A 100 -21.93 -3.49 -16.57
CA LEU A 100 -20.82 -2.56 -16.71
C LEU A 100 -21.30 -1.11 -16.58
N GLY A 101 -20.60 -0.33 -15.77
CA GLY A 101 -20.93 1.08 -15.52
C GLY A 101 -21.97 1.31 -14.42
N ASP A 102 -22.61 0.26 -13.89
CA ASP A 102 -23.58 0.41 -12.81
C ASP A 102 -22.90 0.92 -11.53
N SER A 103 -23.59 1.84 -10.84
CA SER A 103 -23.20 2.28 -9.50
C SER A 103 -23.72 1.32 -8.45
N VAL A 104 -22.85 0.89 -7.54
CA VAL A 104 -23.17 -0.04 -6.45
C VAL A 104 -22.89 0.57 -5.10
N ARG A 105 -23.67 0.16 -4.10
CA ARG A 105 -23.51 0.58 -2.70
C ARG A 105 -22.78 -0.49 -1.90
N GLN A 106 -22.16 -0.08 -0.80
CA GLN A 106 -21.59 -1.01 0.16
C GLN A 106 -22.68 -1.96 0.69
N GLY A 107 -22.39 -3.26 0.75
CA GLY A 107 -23.33 -4.30 1.17
C GLY A 107 -24.34 -4.72 0.10
N GLN A 108 -24.39 -4.08 -1.07
CA GLN A 108 -25.28 -4.48 -2.16
C GLN A 108 -24.86 -5.83 -2.73
N VAL A 109 -25.85 -6.73 -2.95
CA VAL A 109 -25.60 -8.03 -3.57
C VAL A 109 -25.34 -7.83 -5.06
N ILE A 110 -24.15 -8.18 -5.47
CA ILE A 110 -23.65 -8.09 -6.85
C ILE A 110 -24.03 -9.35 -7.64
N ALA A 111 -23.80 -10.50 -7.03
CA ALA A 111 -24.08 -11.79 -7.65
C ALA A 111 -24.47 -12.82 -6.60
N GLN A 112 -25.14 -13.87 -7.03
CA GLN A 112 -25.61 -14.97 -6.18
C GLN A 112 -25.24 -16.30 -6.84
N ILE A 113 -24.60 -17.16 -6.05
CA ILE A 113 -24.34 -18.56 -6.38
C ILE A 113 -25.60 -19.37 -6.02
N ASP A 114 -25.88 -20.43 -6.76
CA ASP A 114 -26.99 -21.36 -6.46
C ASP A 114 -26.89 -21.82 -5.00
N GLN A 115 -27.99 -21.63 -4.28
CA GLN A 115 -28.07 -21.86 -2.84
C GLN A 115 -28.66 -23.22 -2.46
N ILE A 116 -29.20 -24.00 -3.42
CA ILE A 116 -29.99 -25.21 -3.14
C ILE A 116 -29.20 -26.17 -2.25
N ASP A 117 -27.97 -26.50 -2.64
CA ASP A 117 -27.14 -27.45 -1.88
C ASP A 117 -26.71 -26.89 -0.52
N PHE A 118 -26.44 -25.60 -0.44
CA PHE A 118 -26.05 -24.94 0.82
C PHE A 118 -27.22 -24.89 1.81
N LEU A 119 -28.44 -24.62 1.33
CA LEU A 119 -29.66 -24.65 2.13
C LEU A 119 -29.95 -26.06 2.68
N GLN A 120 -29.73 -27.11 1.87
CA GLN A 120 -29.91 -28.49 2.36
C GLN A 120 -28.92 -28.84 3.46
N ARG A 121 -27.63 -28.42 3.33
CA ARG A 121 -26.61 -28.61 4.38
C ARG A 121 -26.95 -27.89 5.68
N VAL A 122 -27.49 -26.67 5.60
CA VAL A 122 -27.97 -25.94 6.79
C VAL A 122 -29.12 -26.72 7.47
N LYS A 123 -30.11 -27.19 6.71
CA LYS A 123 -31.21 -28.01 7.26
C LYS A 123 -30.72 -29.30 7.90
N GLU A 124 -29.76 -29.98 7.29
CA GLU A 124 -29.14 -31.18 7.87
C GLU A 124 -28.42 -30.84 9.19
N ALA A 125 -27.67 -29.75 9.25
CA ALA A 125 -27.01 -29.32 10.48
C ALA A 125 -28.02 -28.91 11.57
N GLU A 126 -29.10 -28.23 11.21
CA GLU A 126 -30.21 -27.91 12.13
C GLU A 126 -30.84 -29.19 12.75
N ALA A 127 -31.06 -30.21 11.93
CA ALA A 127 -31.57 -31.50 12.41
C ALA A 127 -30.59 -32.17 13.39
N LYS A 128 -29.28 -32.11 13.14
CA LYS A 128 -28.25 -32.63 14.06
C LYS A 128 -28.22 -31.87 15.39
N VAL A 129 -28.37 -30.55 15.36
CA VAL A 129 -28.49 -29.73 16.58
C VAL A 129 -29.75 -30.12 17.37
N ALA A 130 -30.89 -30.26 16.69
CA ALA A 130 -32.14 -30.67 17.32
C ALA A 130 -32.03 -32.05 18.00
N HIS A 131 -31.38 -33.01 17.33
CA HIS A 131 -31.12 -34.33 17.88
C HIS A 131 -30.22 -34.26 19.14
N ALA A 132 -29.09 -33.56 19.07
CA ALA A 132 -28.17 -33.41 20.20
C ALA A 132 -28.84 -32.69 21.38
N LYS A 133 -29.67 -31.69 21.10
CA LYS A 133 -30.48 -30.99 22.13
C LYS A 133 -31.48 -31.91 22.80
N ALA A 134 -32.18 -32.76 22.04
CA ALA A 134 -33.12 -33.75 22.60
C ALA A 134 -32.38 -34.76 23.50
N GLN A 135 -31.19 -35.24 23.08
CA GLN A 135 -30.36 -36.13 23.91
C GLN A 135 -29.94 -35.46 25.23
N LEU A 136 -29.49 -34.21 25.16
CA LEU A 136 -29.14 -33.47 26.39
C LEU A 136 -30.33 -33.30 27.31
N SER A 137 -31.51 -32.95 26.78
CA SER A 137 -32.77 -32.82 27.53
C SER A 137 -33.18 -34.10 28.18
N GLU A 138 -33.03 -35.27 27.52
CA GLU A 138 -33.27 -36.58 28.10
C GLU A 138 -32.33 -36.85 29.30
N MET A 139 -31.04 -36.50 29.16
CA MET A 139 -30.05 -36.66 30.25
C MET A 139 -30.31 -35.70 31.43
N GLU A 140 -30.83 -34.49 31.14
CA GLU A 140 -31.16 -33.48 32.15
C GLU A 140 -32.48 -33.82 32.89
N ALA A 141 -33.41 -34.50 32.25
CA ALA A 141 -34.65 -34.96 32.87
C ALA A 141 -34.38 -35.99 33.97
N GLY A 142 -33.22 -36.67 33.93
CA GLY A 142 -32.82 -37.62 34.98
C GLY A 142 -33.63 -38.92 34.97
N SER A 143 -33.71 -39.59 36.13
CA SER A 143 -34.46 -40.84 36.30
C SER A 143 -35.98 -40.59 36.21
N ARG A 144 -36.68 -41.53 35.62
CA ARG A 144 -38.13 -41.41 35.47
C ARG A 144 -38.81 -41.41 36.86
N PRO A 145 -39.93 -40.64 37.06
CA PRO A 145 -40.61 -40.55 38.32
C PRO A 145 -41.03 -41.89 38.85
N GLU A 146 -41.32 -42.87 37.94
CA GLU A 146 -41.71 -44.23 38.31
C GLU A 146 -40.54 -45.01 38.92
N GLU A 147 -39.34 -44.88 38.36
CA GLU A 147 -38.13 -45.53 38.88
C GLU A 147 -37.71 -44.96 40.25
N LEU A 148 -37.91 -43.67 40.46
CA LEU A 148 -37.71 -43.05 41.76
C LEU A 148 -38.63 -43.54 42.81
N ARG A 149 -39.97 -43.61 42.49
CA ARG A 149 -40.95 -44.17 43.38
C ARG A 149 -40.69 -45.63 43.72
N GLN A 150 -40.33 -46.46 42.74
CA GLN A 150 -39.98 -47.88 42.97
C GLN A 150 -38.82 -48.03 43.94
N ALA A 151 -37.73 -47.20 43.77
CA ALA A 151 -36.59 -47.23 44.68
C ALA A 151 -36.97 -46.73 46.09
N GLU A 152 -37.83 -45.73 46.22
CA GLU A 152 -38.33 -45.23 47.51
C GLU A 152 -39.17 -46.30 48.25
N GLU A 153 -40.05 -46.99 47.55
CA GLU A 153 -40.87 -48.08 48.17
C GLU A 153 -39.96 -49.28 48.55
N ALA A 154 -38.92 -49.60 47.80
CA ALA A 154 -37.95 -50.64 48.16
C ALA A 154 -37.21 -50.28 49.47
N VAL A 155 -36.79 -49.01 49.66
CA VAL A 155 -36.20 -48.56 50.94
C VAL A 155 -37.20 -48.70 52.08
N LYS A 156 -38.43 -48.27 51.92
CA LYS A 156 -39.51 -48.36 52.94
C LYS A 156 -39.77 -49.80 53.35
N GLN A 157 -39.80 -50.75 52.39
CA GLN A 157 -39.92 -52.14 52.65
C GLN A 157 -38.76 -52.72 53.45
N ALA A 158 -37.51 -52.40 53.05
CA ALA A 158 -36.32 -52.85 53.75
C ALA A 158 -36.21 -52.24 55.14
N GLN A 159 -36.58 -50.97 55.32
CA GLN A 159 -36.71 -50.30 56.60
C GLN A 159 -37.63 -51.02 57.58
N SER A 160 -38.84 -51.36 57.10
CA SER A 160 -39.83 -52.08 57.90
C SER A 160 -39.34 -53.48 58.33
N ARG A 161 -38.62 -54.19 57.44
CA ARG A 161 -37.98 -55.48 57.77
C ARG A 161 -36.93 -55.35 58.83
N PHE A 162 -36.05 -54.40 58.69
CA PHE A 162 -34.96 -54.14 59.65
C PHE A 162 -35.52 -53.74 61.02
N GLU A 163 -36.50 -52.87 61.08
CA GLU A 163 -37.14 -52.45 62.31
C GLU A 163 -37.76 -53.63 63.06
N ASN A 164 -38.47 -54.51 62.35
CA ASN A 164 -39.00 -55.73 62.93
C ASN A 164 -37.92 -56.68 63.48
N ALA A 165 -36.87 -56.90 62.70
CA ALA A 165 -35.75 -57.73 63.12
C ALA A 165 -34.97 -57.14 64.30
N ARG A 166 -34.81 -55.83 64.35
CA ARG A 166 -34.20 -55.10 65.46
C ARG A 166 -35.04 -55.26 66.75
N LEU A 167 -36.30 -55.01 66.68
CA LEU A 167 -37.19 -55.18 67.84
C LEU A 167 -37.24 -56.66 68.30
N GLN A 168 -37.16 -57.62 67.40
CA GLN A 168 -37.07 -59.05 67.74
C GLN A 168 -35.73 -59.37 68.41
N ARG A 169 -34.63 -58.88 67.90
CA ARG A 169 -33.32 -59.03 68.51
C ARG A 169 -33.27 -58.43 69.94
N GLU A 170 -33.77 -57.21 70.14
CA GLU A 170 -33.86 -56.59 71.45
C GLU A 170 -34.67 -57.44 72.49
N ARG A 171 -35.76 -58.00 72.02
CA ARG A 171 -36.61 -58.86 72.80
C ARG A 171 -35.88 -60.18 73.16
N ILE A 172 -35.28 -60.84 72.21
CA ILE A 172 -34.52 -62.10 72.38
C ILE A 172 -33.30 -61.86 73.27
N GLU A 173 -32.57 -60.78 73.13
CA GLU A 173 -31.45 -60.40 73.95
C GLU A 173 -31.85 -60.21 75.43
N ALA A 174 -32.99 -59.57 75.69
CA ALA A 174 -33.56 -59.45 77.08
C ALA A 174 -33.92 -60.78 77.69
N LEU A 175 -34.46 -61.76 76.92
CA LEU A 175 -34.73 -63.13 77.40
C LEU A 175 -33.43 -63.92 77.61
N TYR A 176 -32.42 -63.79 76.78
CA TYR A 176 -31.15 -64.45 76.96
C TYR A 176 -30.42 -63.93 78.23
N LYS A 177 -30.44 -62.64 78.53
CA LYS A 177 -29.91 -62.08 79.79
C LYS A 177 -30.57 -62.64 81.01
N ARG A 178 -31.85 -63.10 80.88
CA ARG A 178 -32.60 -63.77 81.94
C ARG A 178 -32.45 -65.31 81.96
N GLN A 179 -31.53 -65.81 81.07
CA GLN A 179 -31.26 -67.26 80.94
C GLN A 179 -32.47 -68.12 80.52
N VAL A 180 -33.48 -67.52 79.87
CA VAL A 180 -34.72 -68.20 79.44
C VAL A 180 -34.55 -68.95 78.11
N ILE A 181 -33.60 -68.49 77.25
CA ILE A 181 -33.34 -69.02 75.89
C ILE A 181 -31.85 -69.39 75.70
N SER A 182 -31.55 -70.17 74.62
CA SER A 182 -30.24 -70.61 74.30
C SER A 182 -29.40 -69.50 73.61
N LYS A 183 -28.09 -69.57 73.70
CA LYS A 183 -27.19 -68.71 72.99
C LYS A 183 -27.41 -68.77 71.49
N LYS A 184 -27.66 -69.95 70.92
CA LYS A 184 -27.92 -70.16 69.52
C LYS A 184 -29.08 -69.33 68.98
N GLU A 185 -30.15 -69.21 69.80
CA GLU A 185 -31.32 -68.37 69.41
C GLU A 185 -31.02 -66.90 69.45
N ALA A 186 -30.20 -66.45 70.39
CA ALA A 186 -29.70 -65.06 70.42
C ALA A 186 -28.85 -64.70 69.20
N ASP A 187 -27.89 -65.63 68.88
CA ASP A 187 -27.00 -65.46 67.73
C ASP A 187 -27.74 -65.42 66.37
N VAL A 188 -28.83 -66.21 66.24
CA VAL A 188 -29.73 -66.20 65.05
C VAL A 188 -30.44 -64.85 64.92
N ALA A 189 -30.97 -64.29 66.05
CA ALA A 189 -31.70 -62.99 66.00
C ALA A 189 -30.75 -61.84 65.72
N GLU A 190 -29.49 -61.88 66.22
CA GLU A 190 -28.47 -60.93 65.90
C GLU A 190 -28.07 -60.98 64.40
N MET A 191 -27.88 -62.23 63.89
CA MET A 191 -27.53 -62.42 62.46
C MET A 191 -28.64 -61.88 61.55
N GLU A 192 -29.95 -62.16 61.87
CA GLU A 192 -31.13 -61.67 61.10
C GLU A 192 -31.19 -60.13 61.12
N SER A 193 -30.90 -59.49 62.26
CA SER A 193 -30.85 -58.05 62.38
C SER A 193 -29.79 -57.47 61.54
N THR A 194 -28.57 -58.06 61.51
CA THR A 194 -27.41 -57.62 60.71
C THR A 194 -27.66 -57.78 59.19
N VAL A 195 -28.33 -58.89 58.79
CA VAL A 195 -28.67 -59.10 57.39
C VAL A 195 -29.67 -58.10 56.87
N THR A 196 -30.73 -57.84 57.71
CA THR A 196 -31.77 -56.84 57.31
C THR A 196 -31.23 -55.42 57.32
N GLU A 197 -30.24 -55.04 58.20
CA GLU A 197 -29.58 -53.81 58.24
C GLU A 197 -28.75 -53.62 56.95
N ALA A 198 -27.95 -54.62 56.52
CA ALA A 198 -27.23 -54.61 55.30
C ALA A 198 -28.13 -54.47 54.07
N GLN A 199 -29.31 -55.11 54.09
CA GLN A 199 -30.29 -54.97 53.00
C GLN A 199 -30.87 -53.55 52.91
N LEU A 200 -31.13 -52.92 54.05
CA LEU A 200 -31.61 -51.53 54.13
C LEU A 200 -30.54 -50.59 53.55
N ALA A 201 -29.26 -50.76 53.97
CA ALA A 201 -28.16 -49.95 53.46
C ALA A 201 -28.02 -50.12 51.95
N ALA A 202 -28.16 -51.33 51.40
CA ALA A 202 -28.11 -51.57 49.96
C ALA A 202 -29.24 -50.85 49.21
N SER A 203 -30.49 -50.90 49.77
CA SER A 203 -31.66 -50.23 49.18
C SER A 203 -31.48 -48.70 49.21
N GLN A 204 -30.93 -48.17 50.31
CA GLN A 204 -30.61 -46.70 50.41
C GLN A 204 -29.58 -46.29 49.39
N GLN A 205 -28.53 -47.06 49.18
CA GLN A 205 -27.53 -46.75 48.15
C GLN A 205 -28.11 -46.79 46.74
N ASN A 206 -28.99 -47.75 46.45
CA ASN A 206 -29.68 -47.81 45.18
C ASN A 206 -30.59 -46.57 44.94
N LEU A 207 -31.36 -46.16 45.95
CA LEU A 207 -32.17 -44.94 45.88
C LEU A 207 -31.30 -43.71 45.63
N LYS A 208 -30.12 -43.62 46.27
CA LYS A 208 -29.18 -42.56 46.05
C LYS A 208 -28.70 -42.52 44.59
N LEU A 209 -28.33 -43.67 44.00
CA LEU A 209 -27.92 -43.75 42.59
C LEU A 209 -29.03 -43.33 41.62
N VAL A 210 -30.27 -43.78 41.89
CA VAL A 210 -31.44 -43.40 41.09
C VAL A 210 -31.70 -41.88 41.20
N ARG A 211 -31.58 -41.28 42.39
CA ARG A 211 -31.73 -39.82 42.59
C ARG A 211 -30.64 -39.00 41.93
N GLU A 212 -29.40 -39.46 41.98
CA GLU A 212 -28.26 -38.82 41.32
C GLU A 212 -28.42 -38.85 39.80
N GLY A 213 -29.08 -39.88 39.27
CA GLY A 213 -29.38 -40.02 37.84
C GLY A 213 -28.11 -40.18 37.00
N VAL A 214 -28.09 -39.54 35.84
CA VAL A 214 -26.95 -39.56 34.91
C VAL A 214 -25.75 -38.83 35.51
N ARG A 215 -24.57 -39.43 35.45
CA ARG A 215 -23.32 -38.88 35.95
C ARG A 215 -23.05 -37.51 35.31
N GLN A 216 -22.45 -36.59 36.07
CA GLN A 216 -22.12 -35.23 35.64
C GLN A 216 -21.22 -35.23 34.38
N GLU A 217 -20.25 -36.16 34.29
CA GLU A 217 -19.34 -36.29 33.16
C GLU A 217 -20.10 -36.61 31.86
N VAL A 218 -21.13 -37.49 31.94
CA VAL A 218 -21.95 -37.85 30.79
C VAL A 218 -22.82 -36.66 30.32
N ARG A 219 -23.39 -35.90 31.26
CA ARG A 219 -24.08 -34.64 30.91
C ARG A 219 -23.19 -33.63 30.28
N MET A 220 -21.97 -33.44 30.81
CA MET A 220 -20.96 -32.53 30.24
C MET A 220 -20.54 -32.97 28.83
N ALA A 221 -20.37 -34.28 28.60
CA ALA A 221 -20.07 -34.81 27.27
C ALA A 221 -21.22 -34.54 26.28
N SER A 222 -22.46 -34.72 26.69
CA SER A 222 -23.67 -34.44 25.88
C SER A 222 -23.80 -32.95 25.58
N GLN A 223 -23.51 -32.06 26.55
CA GLN A 223 -23.48 -30.62 26.38
C GLN A 223 -22.36 -30.19 25.42
N ALA A 224 -21.17 -30.80 25.51
CA ALA A 224 -20.06 -30.56 24.58
C ALA A 224 -20.47 -30.99 23.16
N LYS A 225 -21.17 -32.10 23.01
CA LYS A 225 -21.68 -32.58 21.72
C LYS A 225 -22.69 -31.62 21.10
N LEU A 226 -23.61 -31.05 21.92
CA LEU A 226 -24.53 -30.00 21.44
C LEU A 226 -23.74 -28.80 20.89
N LYS A 227 -22.77 -28.29 21.64
CA LYS A 227 -21.93 -27.16 21.20
C LYS A 227 -21.16 -27.46 19.91
N GLU A 228 -20.68 -28.69 19.75
CA GLU A 228 -20.04 -29.13 18.49
C GLU A 228 -21.03 -29.04 17.32
N MET A 229 -22.25 -29.51 17.47
CA MET A 229 -23.26 -29.45 16.41
C MET A 229 -23.71 -28.01 16.11
N GLU A 230 -23.81 -27.16 17.13
CA GLU A 230 -24.08 -25.72 16.96
C GLU A 230 -22.95 -25.02 16.17
N ALA A 231 -21.70 -25.38 16.44
CA ALA A 231 -20.58 -24.84 15.69
C ALA A 231 -20.58 -25.28 14.21
N ILE A 232 -20.96 -26.54 13.94
CA ILE A 232 -21.15 -27.04 12.57
C ILE A 232 -22.28 -26.29 11.86
N LEU A 233 -23.41 -26.08 12.54
CA LEU A 233 -24.53 -25.30 11.98
C LEU A 233 -24.08 -23.87 11.63
N ALA A 234 -23.37 -23.18 12.53
CA ALA A 234 -22.85 -21.86 12.29
C ALA A 234 -21.90 -21.84 11.07
N GLN A 235 -21.07 -22.85 10.90
CA GLN A 235 -20.19 -22.98 9.72
C GLN A 235 -20.98 -23.11 8.42
N GLU A 236 -22.02 -23.93 8.38
CA GLU A 236 -22.86 -24.09 7.18
C GLU A 236 -23.67 -22.82 6.86
N GLN A 237 -24.13 -22.10 7.89
CA GLN A 237 -24.77 -20.78 7.71
C GLN A 237 -23.83 -19.75 7.11
N ILE A 238 -22.56 -19.71 7.54
CA ILE A 238 -21.52 -18.84 6.94
C ILE A 238 -21.28 -19.23 5.49
N ARG A 239 -21.24 -20.52 5.15
CA ARG A 239 -21.10 -20.98 3.77
C ARG A 239 -22.26 -20.52 2.89
N LEU A 240 -23.48 -20.62 3.42
CA LEU A 240 -24.69 -20.12 2.75
C LEU A 240 -24.62 -18.60 2.55
N GLN A 241 -24.21 -17.82 3.56
CA GLN A 241 -24.02 -16.39 3.41
C GLN A 241 -22.97 -16.06 2.33
N ASN A 242 -21.90 -16.84 2.25
CA ASN A 242 -20.83 -16.66 1.26
C ASN A 242 -21.24 -16.97 -0.18
N THR A 243 -22.44 -17.51 -0.42
CA THR A 243 -23.03 -17.63 -1.77
C THR A 243 -23.46 -16.28 -2.32
N GLN A 244 -23.67 -15.28 -1.47
CA GLN A 244 -23.98 -13.92 -1.87
C GLN A 244 -22.68 -13.11 -1.94
N ILE A 245 -22.36 -12.65 -3.14
CA ILE A 245 -21.19 -11.79 -3.39
C ILE A 245 -21.64 -10.35 -3.27
N ILE A 246 -21.14 -9.64 -2.26
CA ILE A 246 -21.53 -8.28 -1.91
C ILE A 246 -20.42 -7.27 -2.18
N SER A 247 -20.80 -6.02 -2.49
CA SER A 247 -19.85 -4.94 -2.65
C SER A 247 -19.25 -4.50 -1.31
N PRO A 248 -17.90 -4.40 -1.20
CA PRO A 248 -17.22 -3.95 0.03
C PRO A 248 -17.30 -2.44 0.25
N PHE A 249 -17.57 -1.62 -0.79
CA PHE A 249 -17.65 -0.16 -0.73
C PHE A 249 -18.56 0.41 -1.83
N HIS A 250 -18.83 1.71 -1.77
CA HIS A 250 -19.54 2.42 -2.84
C HIS A 250 -18.63 2.61 -4.06
N GLY A 251 -19.06 2.15 -5.23
CA GLY A 251 -18.25 2.25 -6.45
C GLY A 251 -19.06 2.06 -7.72
N GLU A 252 -18.35 1.84 -8.81
CA GLU A 252 -18.88 1.51 -10.12
C GLU A 252 -18.29 0.20 -10.64
N ILE A 253 -19.06 -0.55 -11.38
CA ILE A 253 -18.60 -1.80 -12.00
C ILE A 253 -17.72 -1.45 -13.22
N ALA A 254 -16.43 -1.66 -13.09
CA ALA A 254 -15.47 -1.39 -14.16
C ALA A 254 -15.31 -2.56 -15.13
N ARG A 255 -15.46 -3.80 -14.65
CA ARG A 255 -15.37 -5.02 -15.46
C ARG A 255 -16.32 -6.08 -14.92
N LYS A 256 -16.84 -6.91 -15.82
CA LYS A 256 -17.57 -8.14 -15.55
C LYS A 256 -16.84 -9.28 -16.25
N TYR A 257 -16.50 -10.34 -15.51
CA TYR A 257 -15.68 -11.43 -16.03
C TYR A 257 -16.48 -12.68 -16.36
N VAL A 258 -17.66 -12.82 -15.77
CA VAL A 258 -18.49 -14.02 -15.89
C VAL A 258 -19.95 -13.65 -16.10
N ASP A 259 -20.73 -14.57 -16.65
CA ASP A 259 -22.17 -14.42 -16.87
C ASP A 259 -22.96 -15.43 -16.04
N ASN A 260 -24.32 -15.28 -16.04
CA ASN A 260 -25.23 -16.20 -15.39
C ASN A 260 -25.00 -17.63 -15.90
N GLY A 261 -25.06 -18.60 -15.02
CA GLY A 261 -24.82 -20.01 -15.32
C GLY A 261 -23.37 -20.44 -15.36
N ALA A 262 -22.42 -19.52 -15.20
CA ALA A 262 -21.00 -19.85 -15.15
C ALA A 262 -20.64 -20.60 -13.85
N LEU A 263 -19.75 -21.59 -13.95
CA LEU A 263 -19.15 -22.22 -12.79
C LEU A 263 -18.03 -21.30 -12.26
N VAL A 264 -18.14 -20.90 -11.01
CA VAL A 264 -17.19 -19.99 -10.35
C VAL A 264 -16.53 -20.64 -9.14
N SER A 265 -15.32 -20.17 -8.82
CA SER A 265 -14.48 -20.63 -7.72
C SER A 265 -13.76 -19.46 -7.05
N PRO A 266 -13.15 -19.61 -5.87
CA PRO A 266 -12.38 -18.55 -5.20
C PRO A 266 -11.23 -17.96 -6.01
N SER A 267 -10.83 -18.57 -7.11
CA SER A 267 -9.82 -18.07 -8.06
C SER A 267 -10.42 -17.34 -9.27
N THR A 268 -11.76 -17.35 -9.43
CA THR A 268 -12.46 -16.75 -10.58
C THR A 268 -12.98 -15.38 -10.20
N PRO A 269 -12.48 -14.27 -10.76
CA PRO A 269 -13.05 -12.95 -10.48
C PRO A 269 -14.44 -12.85 -11.09
N ILE A 270 -15.37 -12.22 -10.41
CA ILE A 270 -16.75 -12.00 -10.87
C ILE A 270 -16.86 -10.61 -11.51
N VAL A 271 -16.50 -9.57 -10.78
CA VAL A 271 -16.51 -8.18 -11.24
C VAL A 271 -15.36 -7.41 -10.60
N THR A 272 -14.92 -6.33 -11.28
CA THR A 272 -14.06 -5.29 -10.70
C THR A 272 -14.92 -4.11 -10.30
N ILE A 273 -14.79 -3.67 -9.05
CA ILE A 273 -15.42 -2.45 -8.54
C ILE A 273 -14.34 -1.39 -8.35
N VAL A 274 -14.61 -0.17 -8.83
CA VAL A 274 -13.73 0.99 -8.69
C VAL A 274 -14.44 2.13 -7.95
N HIS A 275 -13.70 2.81 -7.09
CA HIS A 275 -14.19 4.03 -6.46
C HIS A 275 -13.86 5.23 -7.34
N THR A 276 -14.88 5.86 -7.94
CA THR A 276 -14.74 6.96 -8.92
C THR A 276 -15.02 8.35 -8.38
N ALA A 277 -15.65 8.49 -7.21
CA ALA A 277 -15.96 9.80 -6.62
C ALA A 277 -14.71 10.60 -6.22
N ARG A 278 -13.60 9.92 -5.98
CA ARG A 278 -12.25 10.46 -5.86
C ARG A 278 -11.33 9.60 -6.70
N VAL A 279 -10.40 10.24 -7.38
CA VAL A 279 -9.34 9.55 -8.11
C VAL A 279 -7.99 9.97 -7.57
N LYS A 280 -6.99 9.17 -7.82
CA LYS A 280 -5.60 9.53 -7.56
C LYS A 280 -4.84 9.60 -8.87
N ILE A 281 -3.85 10.49 -8.93
CA ILE A 281 -2.85 10.46 -9.99
C ILE A 281 -1.56 9.94 -9.39
N VAL A 282 -0.96 9.01 -10.08
CA VAL A 282 0.35 8.46 -9.74
C VAL A 282 1.35 9.09 -10.71
N ALA A 283 2.17 9.98 -10.20
CA ALA A 283 3.20 10.66 -10.98
C ALA A 283 4.59 10.27 -10.51
N ASN A 284 5.52 10.14 -11.45
CA ASN A 284 6.92 9.87 -11.17
C ASN A 284 7.69 11.19 -11.14
N VAL A 285 8.27 11.51 -9.99
CA VAL A 285 9.02 12.76 -9.76
C VAL A 285 10.49 12.44 -9.62
N LEU A 286 11.36 13.24 -10.25
CA LEU A 286 12.81 13.07 -10.19
C LEU A 286 13.33 13.28 -8.75
N GLU A 287 14.33 12.51 -8.37
CA GLU A 287 14.98 12.55 -7.04
C GLU A 287 15.34 13.98 -6.60
N LYS A 288 15.89 14.81 -7.51
CA LYS A 288 16.30 16.20 -7.24
C LYS A 288 15.15 17.12 -6.82
N ASP A 289 13.91 16.82 -7.25
CA ASP A 289 12.74 17.66 -7.02
C ASP A 289 11.93 17.22 -5.78
N ILE A 290 12.22 16.02 -5.23
CA ILE A 290 11.54 15.47 -4.07
C ILE A 290 11.64 16.33 -2.81
N PRO A 291 12.82 16.91 -2.46
CA PRO A 291 12.95 17.75 -1.27
C PRO A 291 12.06 19.00 -1.29
N LEU A 292 11.58 19.38 -2.47
CA LEU A 292 10.69 20.52 -2.67
C LEU A 292 9.22 20.19 -2.43
N LEU A 293 8.85 18.90 -2.46
CA LEU A 293 7.48 18.41 -2.32
C LEU A 293 7.13 18.16 -0.85
N LYS A 294 5.93 18.56 -0.47
CA LYS A 294 5.37 18.26 0.85
C LYS A 294 3.90 17.80 0.70
N PRO A 295 3.45 16.84 1.49
CA PRO A 295 2.03 16.50 1.56
C PRO A 295 1.17 17.74 1.81
N GLY A 296 0.02 17.82 1.14
CA GLY A 296 -0.90 18.94 1.21
C GLY A 296 -0.68 20.06 0.19
N MET A 297 0.46 20.08 -0.53
CA MET A 297 0.69 21.07 -1.60
C MET A 297 -0.37 20.95 -2.69
N LYS A 298 -0.83 22.11 -3.19
CA LYS A 298 -1.80 22.20 -4.28
C LYS A 298 -1.15 21.84 -5.61
N ALA A 299 -1.91 21.15 -6.44
CA ALA A 299 -1.54 20.84 -7.81
C ALA A 299 -2.68 21.21 -8.76
N LYS A 300 -2.35 21.84 -9.86
CA LYS A 300 -3.24 22.03 -11.01
C LYS A 300 -3.05 20.83 -11.93
N ILE A 301 -4.17 20.25 -12.34
CA ILE A 301 -4.20 19.02 -13.12
C ILE A 301 -5.00 19.25 -14.38
N GLN A 302 -4.43 18.90 -15.50
CA GLN A 302 -5.05 18.97 -16.81
C GLN A 302 -5.05 17.59 -17.44
N ALA A 303 -6.21 16.95 -17.48
CA ALA A 303 -6.35 15.67 -18.18
C ALA A 303 -6.31 15.90 -19.70
N GLU A 304 -5.61 15.03 -20.41
CA GLU A 304 -5.45 15.17 -21.86
C GLU A 304 -6.79 15.09 -22.62
N THR A 305 -7.75 14.34 -22.06
CA THR A 305 -9.12 14.23 -22.57
C THR A 305 -9.95 15.52 -22.39
N TYR A 306 -9.56 16.38 -21.43
CA TYR A 306 -10.28 17.64 -21.11
C TYR A 306 -9.28 18.81 -21.07
N PRO A 307 -8.73 19.23 -22.23
CA PRO A 307 -7.65 20.24 -22.27
C PRO A 307 -8.09 21.62 -21.78
N GLU A 308 -9.39 21.94 -21.87
CA GLU A 308 -9.93 23.23 -21.44
C GLU A 308 -10.28 23.28 -19.93
N ARG A 309 -10.14 22.12 -19.22
CA ARG A 309 -10.52 22.04 -17.80
C ARG A 309 -9.31 21.82 -16.91
N ILE A 310 -9.21 22.65 -15.90
CA ILE A 310 -8.22 22.48 -14.83
C ILE A 310 -8.92 21.88 -13.62
N PHE A 311 -8.42 20.76 -13.16
CA PHE A 311 -8.83 20.12 -11.92
C PHE A 311 -7.85 20.49 -10.82
N GLU A 312 -8.36 20.67 -9.62
CA GLU A 312 -7.52 20.91 -8.45
C GLU A 312 -7.32 19.63 -7.65
N GLY A 313 -6.08 19.37 -7.32
CA GLY A 313 -5.69 18.27 -6.45
C GLY A 313 -4.67 18.71 -5.43
N LYS A 314 -4.27 17.75 -4.58
CA LYS A 314 -3.24 17.95 -3.55
C LYS A 314 -2.30 16.77 -3.53
N VAL A 315 -1.02 17.03 -3.24
CA VAL A 315 -0.05 15.98 -2.89
C VAL A 315 -0.59 15.22 -1.67
N ALA A 316 -0.88 13.95 -1.85
CA ALA A 316 -1.43 13.10 -0.80
C ALA A 316 -0.33 12.29 -0.12
N GLN A 317 0.46 11.58 -0.91
CA GLN A 317 1.52 10.72 -0.42
C GLN A 317 2.74 10.81 -1.32
N ILE A 318 3.91 10.73 -0.70
CA ILE A 318 5.20 10.60 -1.37
C ILE A 318 5.72 9.23 -0.95
N ASN A 319 5.99 8.36 -1.93
CA ASN A 319 6.50 7.02 -1.65
C ASN A 319 7.87 7.11 -0.93
N SER A 320 8.22 6.11 -0.15
CA SER A 320 9.51 6.05 0.56
C SER A 320 10.60 5.31 -0.22
N ALA A 321 10.24 4.63 -1.30
CA ALA A 321 11.15 3.84 -2.12
C ALA A 321 11.36 4.48 -3.49
N LEU A 322 12.62 4.73 -3.84
CA LEU A 322 13.05 5.24 -5.14
C LEU A 322 13.10 4.09 -6.14
N GLU A 323 12.55 4.31 -7.34
CA GLU A 323 12.74 3.41 -8.47
C GLU A 323 14.14 3.64 -9.08
N LEU A 324 15.02 2.67 -8.89
CA LEU A 324 16.44 2.81 -9.27
C LEU A 324 16.66 2.93 -10.78
N SER A 325 15.81 2.29 -11.58
CA SER A 325 15.93 2.28 -13.05
C SER A 325 15.69 3.65 -13.66
N THR A 326 14.78 4.43 -13.11
CA THR A 326 14.36 5.74 -13.59
C THR A 326 14.85 6.89 -12.71
N ARG A 327 15.36 6.61 -11.52
CA ARG A 327 15.71 7.58 -10.47
C ARG A 327 14.54 8.52 -10.15
N THR A 328 13.36 7.96 -10.08
CA THR A 328 12.12 8.68 -9.75
C THR A 328 11.48 8.12 -8.50
N LEU A 329 10.72 8.97 -7.84
CA LEU A 329 9.86 8.59 -6.72
C LEU A 329 8.40 8.74 -7.14
N GLN A 330 7.60 7.77 -6.78
CA GLN A 330 6.16 7.83 -6.99
C GLN A 330 5.52 8.81 -6.00
N VAL A 331 4.74 9.75 -6.52
CA VAL A 331 3.96 10.71 -5.74
C VAL A 331 2.49 10.57 -6.11
N GLU A 332 1.64 10.42 -5.11
CA GLU A 332 0.20 10.33 -5.30
C GLU A 332 -0.47 11.68 -5.04
N PHE A 333 -1.34 12.07 -5.95
CA PHE A 333 -2.17 13.26 -5.86
C PHE A 333 -3.64 12.87 -5.76
N TYR A 334 -4.37 13.37 -4.77
CA TYR A 334 -5.80 13.12 -4.64
C TYR A 334 -6.62 14.25 -5.23
N ILE A 335 -7.62 13.87 -6.02
CA ILE A 335 -8.47 14.78 -6.76
C ILE A 335 -9.94 14.45 -6.49
N PRO A 336 -10.77 15.42 -6.06
CA PRO A 336 -12.21 15.26 -6.04
C PRO A 336 -12.75 15.07 -7.46
N ASN A 337 -13.55 14.05 -7.68
CA ASN A 337 -14.13 13.72 -8.98
C ASN A 337 -15.65 13.57 -8.88
N SER A 338 -16.32 14.55 -8.27
CA SER A 338 -17.77 14.52 -8.03
C SER A 338 -18.59 14.40 -9.32
N GLN A 339 -18.10 14.97 -10.41
CA GLN A 339 -18.72 14.87 -11.74
C GLN A 339 -18.37 13.56 -12.48
N ARG A 340 -17.49 12.69 -11.94
CA ARG A 340 -17.04 11.42 -12.51
C ARG A 340 -16.47 11.53 -13.95
N LEU A 341 -15.89 12.69 -14.28
CA LEU A 341 -15.28 12.95 -15.59
C LEU A 341 -13.93 12.24 -15.72
N LEU A 342 -13.14 12.23 -14.66
CA LEU A 342 -11.85 11.59 -14.64
C LEU A 342 -12.03 10.08 -14.45
N LYS A 343 -11.55 9.29 -15.40
CA LYS A 343 -11.63 7.82 -15.35
C LYS A 343 -10.25 7.22 -15.15
N PRO A 344 -10.12 6.13 -14.38
CA PRO A 344 -8.88 5.37 -14.29
C PRO A 344 -8.37 4.96 -15.67
N GLY A 345 -7.07 5.09 -15.90
CA GLY A 345 -6.42 4.85 -17.20
C GLY A 345 -6.27 6.10 -18.06
N MET A 346 -6.82 7.26 -17.68
CA MET A 346 -6.53 8.52 -18.35
C MET A 346 -5.16 9.06 -17.94
N PHE A 347 -4.55 9.84 -18.84
CA PHE A 347 -3.28 10.52 -18.62
C PHE A 347 -3.52 12.01 -18.28
N ALA A 348 -2.70 12.56 -17.39
CA ALA A 348 -2.80 13.95 -16.97
C ALA A 348 -1.45 14.63 -16.82
N LYS A 349 -1.42 15.93 -17.10
CA LYS A 349 -0.33 16.85 -16.79
C LYS A 349 -0.61 17.50 -15.46
N LEU A 350 0.43 17.57 -14.63
CA LEU A 350 0.35 18.15 -13.28
C LEU A 350 1.31 19.32 -13.18
N GLU A 351 0.85 20.37 -12.54
CA GLU A 351 1.66 21.51 -12.16
C GLU A 351 1.51 21.72 -10.65
N VAL A 352 2.53 21.33 -9.89
CA VAL A 352 2.55 21.45 -8.43
C VAL A 352 3.14 22.79 -8.06
N LEU A 353 2.38 23.59 -7.31
CA LEU A 353 2.82 24.88 -6.81
C LEU A 353 3.79 24.66 -5.64
N LEU A 354 5.08 24.93 -5.89
CA LEU A 354 6.13 24.75 -4.89
C LEU A 354 6.35 26.00 -4.02
N SER A 355 6.35 27.16 -4.65
CA SER A 355 6.55 28.44 -3.95
C SER A 355 5.98 29.58 -4.77
N GLU A 356 5.39 30.55 -4.10
CA GLU A 356 5.04 31.86 -4.65
C GLU A 356 5.90 32.91 -3.95
N LYS A 357 6.67 33.65 -4.73
CA LYS A 357 7.51 34.75 -4.23
C LYS A 357 7.02 36.05 -4.87
N PRO A 358 6.29 36.87 -4.11
CA PRO A 358 5.85 38.15 -4.62
C PRO A 358 7.01 39.13 -4.74
N GLN A 359 6.93 40.04 -5.72
CA GLN A 359 7.83 41.15 -5.89
C GLN A 359 9.34 40.79 -5.91
N THR A 360 9.67 39.66 -6.56
CA THR A 360 11.05 39.19 -6.67
C THR A 360 11.74 39.83 -7.88
N LEU A 361 13.03 40.16 -7.73
CA LEU A 361 13.86 40.66 -8.86
C LEU A 361 14.11 39.49 -9.81
N ILE A 362 13.75 39.68 -11.07
CA ILE A 362 13.91 38.66 -12.11
C ILE A 362 14.72 39.26 -13.30
N ILE A 363 15.51 38.38 -13.94
CA ILE A 363 16.23 38.65 -15.18
C ILE A 363 16.06 37.47 -16.14
N PRO A 364 16.16 37.69 -17.46
CA PRO A 364 16.21 36.60 -18.42
C PRO A 364 17.43 35.71 -18.16
N ARG A 365 17.26 34.40 -18.30
CA ARG A 365 18.35 33.41 -18.12
C ARG A 365 19.54 33.69 -19.02
N GLU A 366 19.28 34.18 -20.23
CA GLU A 366 20.31 34.53 -21.22
C GLU A 366 21.29 35.60 -20.69
N ALA A 367 20.88 36.44 -19.73
CA ALA A 367 21.75 37.44 -19.13
C ALA A 367 22.79 36.84 -18.17
N VAL A 368 22.57 35.63 -17.66
CA VAL A 368 23.44 35.00 -16.65
C VAL A 368 24.61 34.30 -17.31
N ILE A 369 25.80 34.67 -16.89
CA ILE A 369 27.07 34.12 -17.36
C ILE A 369 27.63 33.18 -16.29
N GLN A 370 27.78 31.89 -16.64
CA GLN A 370 28.38 30.86 -15.81
C GLN A 370 29.74 30.46 -16.40
N THR A 371 30.77 31.24 -16.18
CA THR A 371 32.11 30.91 -16.66
C THR A 371 33.06 30.83 -15.48
N GLY A 372 33.41 29.61 -15.07
CA GLY A 372 34.54 29.32 -14.17
C GLY A 372 34.46 29.88 -12.75
N GLY A 373 33.28 30.10 -12.21
CA GLY A 373 33.10 30.65 -10.85
C GLY A 373 31.67 31.00 -10.53
N GLU A 374 31.47 32.00 -9.68
CA GLU A 374 30.14 32.50 -9.30
C GLU A 374 29.37 33.06 -10.52
N PRO A 375 28.04 32.84 -10.59
CA PRO A 375 27.19 33.41 -11.62
C PRO A 375 27.35 34.95 -11.65
N SER A 376 27.40 35.52 -12.84
CA SER A 376 27.58 36.96 -13.00
C SER A 376 26.77 37.50 -14.18
N VAL A 377 26.50 38.77 -14.20
CA VAL A 377 25.85 39.48 -15.30
C VAL A 377 26.66 40.71 -15.70
N PHE A 378 26.46 41.23 -16.91
CA PHE A 378 26.92 42.53 -17.27
C PHE A 378 25.80 43.58 -17.08
N VAL A 379 26.05 44.57 -16.25
CA VAL A 379 25.16 45.73 -16.05
C VAL A 379 25.69 46.90 -16.86
N VAL A 380 24.85 47.58 -17.62
CA VAL A 380 25.22 48.76 -18.41
C VAL A 380 25.01 50.02 -17.59
N GLU A 381 26.08 50.69 -17.24
CA GLU A 381 26.09 52.01 -16.61
C GLU A 381 26.67 53.06 -17.60
N GLY A 382 25.81 53.96 -18.07
CA GLY A 382 26.17 54.86 -19.18
C GLY A 382 26.49 54.08 -20.46
N ASN A 383 27.73 54.14 -20.94
CA ASN A 383 28.23 53.40 -22.11
C ASN A 383 29.19 52.28 -21.77
N GLN A 384 29.25 51.84 -20.52
CA GLN A 384 30.16 50.78 -20.07
C GLN A 384 29.37 49.57 -19.52
N ALA A 385 29.82 48.36 -19.87
CA ALA A 385 29.33 47.13 -19.31
C ALA A 385 30.23 46.71 -18.14
N LEU A 386 29.67 46.68 -16.93
CA LEU A 386 30.35 46.28 -15.72
C LEU A 386 29.91 44.85 -15.34
N ARG A 387 30.90 43.96 -15.15
CA ARG A 387 30.63 42.59 -14.68
C ARG A 387 30.32 42.63 -13.19
N ARG A 388 29.14 42.16 -12.83
CA ARG A 388 28.65 42.13 -11.45
C ARG A 388 28.32 40.68 -11.04
N PRO A 389 28.96 40.16 -9.98
CA PRO A 389 28.58 38.84 -9.44
C PRO A 389 27.16 38.91 -8.86
N ILE A 390 26.40 37.85 -9.07
CA ILE A 390 25.04 37.74 -8.57
C ILE A 390 24.83 36.43 -7.84
N ALA A 391 23.91 36.42 -6.88
CA ALA A 391 23.37 35.19 -6.31
C ALA A 391 22.01 34.93 -6.95
N THR A 392 21.86 33.80 -7.59
CA THR A 392 20.62 33.38 -8.24
C THR A 392 19.81 32.48 -7.33
N GLY A 393 18.49 32.52 -7.46
CA GLY A 393 17.55 31.65 -6.79
C GLY A 393 16.88 30.70 -7.78
N TYR A 394 15.56 30.64 -7.77
CA TYR A 394 14.79 29.79 -8.66
C TYR A 394 14.85 30.24 -10.11
N GLU A 395 14.81 29.26 -11.00
CA GLU A 395 14.74 29.48 -12.44
C GLU A 395 13.46 28.87 -12.98
N GLN A 396 12.64 29.64 -13.71
CA GLN A 396 11.42 29.17 -14.34
C GLN A 396 11.07 30.00 -15.58
N ASP A 397 10.57 29.34 -16.63
CA ASP A 397 10.09 29.96 -17.87
C ASP A 397 11.11 30.96 -18.48
N GLN A 398 12.38 30.59 -18.49
CA GLN A 398 13.52 31.39 -18.98
C GLN A 398 13.84 32.66 -18.17
N MET A 399 13.24 32.79 -16.98
CA MET A 399 13.54 33.85 -16.03
C MET A 399 14.28 33.28 -14.82
N VAL A 400 15.22 34.06 -14.27
CA VAL A 400 16.01 33.68 -13.10
C VAL A 400 15.80 34.70 -11.99
N GLU A 401 15.48 34.19 -10.78
CA GLU A 401 15.43 34.98 -9.56
C GLU A 401 16.82 35.50 -9.20
N VAL A 402 16.92 36.77 -8.85
CA VAL A 402 18.15 37.39 -8.32
C VAL A 402 17.98 37.68 -6.83
N LEU A 403 18.75 36.96 -6.02
CA LEU A 403 18.74 37.13 -4.56
C LEU A 403 19.62 38.28 -4.09
N ARG A 404 20.75 38.50 -4.77
CA ARG A 404 21.72 39.55 -4.44
C ARG A 404 22.50 40.01 -5.70
N GLY A 405 22.99 41.24 -5.69
CA GLY A 405 23.88 41.75 -6.71
C GLY A 405 23.26 42.73 -7.70
N LEU A 406 21.91 42.82 -7.79
CA LEU A 406 21.21 43.76 -8.67
C LEU A 406 20.17 44.57 -7.92
N LYS A 407 19.80 45.70 -8.52
CA LYS A 407 18.70 46.57 -8.07
C LYS A 407 17.65 46.63 -9.17
N GLU A 408 16.42 46.98 -8.76
CA GLU A 408 15.35 47.26 -9.70
C GLU A 408 15.75 48.43 -10.62
N GLY A 409 15.49 48.25 -11.92
CA GLY A 409 15.87 49.24 -12.93
C GLY A 409 17.29 49.10 -13.50
N ASP A 410 18.15 48.23 -12.91
CA ASP A 410 19.46 47.91 -13.52
C ASP A 410 19.24 47.35 -14.93
N LYS A 411 20.12 47.73 -15.89
CA LYS A 411 20.07 47.28 -17.30
C LYS A 411 21.04 46.16 -17.52
N VAL A 412 20.56 44.91 -17.59
CA VAL A 412 21.41 43.71 -17.80
C VAL A 412 21.51 43.36 -19.28
N VAL A 413 22.71 42.96 -19.73
CA VAL A 413 22.97 42.55 -21.11
C VAL A 413 22.43 41.14 -21.34
N VAL A 414 21.54 40.98 -22.33
CA VAL A 414 20.93 39.69 -22.72
C VAL A 414 21.53 39.13 -24.01
N LYS A 415 22.03 39.98 -24.92
CA LYS A 415 22.74 39.54 -26.11
C LYS A 415 24.03 40.33 -26.31
N GLY A 416 25.09 39.70 -26.82
CA GLY A 416 26.42 40.27 -27.02
C GLY A 416 27.35 40.06 -25.81
N GLN A 417 26.96 39.42 -24.76
CA GLN A 417 27.71 39.19 -23.52
C GLN A 417 28.99 38.41 -23.74
N HIS A 418 29.09 37.58 -24.78
CA HIS A 418 30.32 36.82 -25.11
C HIS A 418 31.41 37.62 -25.78
N SER A 419 31.02 38.79 -26.31
CA SER A 419 31.93 39.70 -27.03
C SER A 419 32.47 40.86 -26.18
N ILE A 420 32.01 40.97 -24.92
CA ILE A 420 32.39 42.04 -23.99
C ILE A 420 33.20 41.50 -22.82
N LYS A 421 34.04 42.37 -22.26
CA LYS A 421 34.79 42.14 -21.01
C LYS A 421 34.39 43.21 -20.01
N ASP A 422 34.78 43.01 -18.76
CA ASP A 422 34.55 44.04 -17.74
C ASP A 422 35.06 45.40 -18.20
N ARG A 423 34.22 46.43 -18.01
CA ARG A 423 34.46 47.83 -18.43
C ARG A 423 34.58 48.04 -19.96
N SER A 424 34.05 47.14 -20.78
CA SER A 424 33.94 47.35 -22.22
C SER A 424 32.98 48.47 -22.57
N THR A 425 33.33 49.30 -23.56
CA THR A 425 32.41 50.30 -24.11
C THR A 425 31.37 49.60 -24.99
N VAL A 426 30.11 49.81 -24.72
CA VAL A 426 29.01 49.16 -25.41
C VAL A 426 28.06 50.17 -26.02
N LYS A 427 27.44 49.78 -27.12
CA LYS A 427 26.35 50.54 -27.75
C LYS A 427 25.04 49.72 -27.55
N VAL A 428 24.13 50.29 -26.79
CA VAL A 428 22.82 49.66 -26.60
C VAL A 428 22.07 49.70 -27.91
N ILE A 429 21.63 48.53 -28.37
CA ILE A 429 20.69 48.40 -29.49
C ILE A 429 19.34 48.02 -28.88
N GLU A 430 18.33 48.82 -29.14
CA GLU A 430 16.96 48.46 -28.78
C GLU A 430 16.55 47.22 -29.59
N GLY A 431 16.38 46.12 -28.92
CA GLY A 431 15.86 44.92 -29.54
C GLY A 431 14.36 45.14 -29.76
N GLY A 432 13.91 45.09 -30.99
CA GLY A 432 12.51 44.99 -31.30
C GLY A 432 11.93 43.75 -30.60
N GLY A 433 10.82 43.94 -29.89
CA GLY A 433 10.08 42.98 -29.06
C GLY A 433 9.53 41.75 -29.81
#